data_14010d5c1a20b8bad3d5312bb8565a58
#
_entry.id   14010d5c1a20b8bad3d5312bb8565a58
#
_cell.length_a   1.000
_cell.length_b   1.000
_cell.length_c   1.000
_cell.angle_alpha   90.00
_cell.angle_beta   90.00
_cell.angle_gamma   90.00
#
_symmetry.space_group_name_H-M   'P 1'
#
loop_
_entity.id
_entity.type
_entity.pdbx_description
1 polymer ?
#
loop_
_entity_poly.entity_id
_entity_poly.type
_entity_poly.pdbx_seq_one_letter_code
_entity_poly.pdbx_strand_id
1 'polypeptide(L)'
;VAGAHGKTSTTGILSHVLSNITDTSYLIGDGTGRGSANAKYFVFESDEYERHFMPYHPEYSIITNIDFDHPDYFTSLEDVFNAFNDYAKQITKGLFIYGEDEQLRRITSNAPIYYYGFKEEGNDFVAHDLLRSTSGSGFKVSFRGQELGEFQIPSFGRHNIMNATAVIGLLYTAGLDLNLVREHLKTFGGVKRRFTEKIVNETVIIDDFAHHPTEIIATLDAARQKYPSKEIVAIFQPHTFTRTIALLDEFAEALNQADSVYLAQIYGSAREVDNGDVKVEDLAEKIVKRAKVIDVDNVSPLLDHDNAVYVFMGAGDIQTYEYSFERLLSNLTSNVQ
;
A
#
# COMPACT_ATOMS: atom_id res chain seq x y z
N VAL A 1 -6.60 -7.14 -9.96
CA VAL A 1 -6.66 -6.00 -9.01
C VAL A 1 -6.00 -4.81 -9.65
N ALA A 2 -6.71 -3.69 -9.73
CA ALA A 2 -6.26 -2.41 -10.24
C ALA A 2 -6.39 -1.31 -9.18
N GLY A 3 -5.88 -0.11 -9.47
CA GLY A 3 -5.92 1.06 -8.60
C GLY A 3 -4.57 1.75 -8.55
N ALA A 4 -4.54 3.04 -8.21
CA ALA A 4 -3.28 3.75 -8.09
C ALA A 4 -2.42 3.16 -6.94
N HIS A 5 -3.04 2.88 -5.79
CA HIS A 5 -2.37 2.36 -4.59
C HIS A 5 -3.07 1.13 -4.03
N GLY A 6 -2.34 0.28 -3.28
CA GLY A 6 -2.88 -0.89 -2.60
C GLY A 6 -3.04 -2.15 -3.46
N LYS A 7 -2.69 -2.11 -4.75
CA LYS A 7 -2.76 -3.28 -5.67
C LYS A 7 -2.07 -4.50 -5.11
N THR A 8 -0.79 -4.37 -4.76
CA THR A 8 0.08 -5.48 -4.31
C THR A 8 -0.46 -6.13 -3.04
N SER A 9 -0.84 -5.32 -2.04
CA SER A 9 -1.40 -5.84 -0.79
C SER A 9 -2.73 -6.55 -1.02
N THR A 10 -3.64 -5.96 -1.81
CA THR A 10 -4.94 -6.55 -2.12
C THR A 10 -4.80 -7.84 -2.93
N THR A 11 -3.90 -7.86 -3.93
CA THR A 11 -3.58 -9.05 -4.71
C THR A 11 -2.99 -10.14 -3.83
N GLY A 12 -2.11 -9.76 -2.90
CA GLY A 12 -1.53 -10.68 -1.92
C GLY A 12 -2.57 -11.32 -1.01
N ILE A 13 -3.48 -10.52 -0.44
CA ILE A 13 -4.59 -11.02 0.39
C ILE A 13 -5.47 -11.98 -0.43
N LEU A 14 -5.91 -11.56 -1.62
CA LEU A 14 -6.78 -12.36 -2.49
C LEU A 14 -6.10 -13.68 -2.91
N SER A 15 -4.84 -13.62 -3.33
CA SER A 15 -4.06 -14.79 -3.73
C SER A 15 -3.86 -15.76 -2.57
N HIS A 16 -3.55 -15.25 -1.38
CA HIS A 16 -3.37 -16.07 -0.18
C HIS A 16 -4.66 -16.81 0.18
N VAL A 17 -5.77 -16.10 0.28
CA VAL A 17 -7.05 -16.73 0.66
C VAL A 17 -7.51 -17.74 -0.40
N LEU A 18 -7.51 -17.35 -1.68
CA LEU A 18 -7.94 -18.25 -2.77
C LEU A 18 -7.08 -19.50 -2.88
N SER A 19 -5.75 -19.38 -2.79
CA SER A 19 -4.84 -20.52 -2.92
C SER A 19 -4.99 -21.55 -1.81
N ASN A 20 -5.53 -21.16 -0.66
CA ASN A 20 -5.83 -22.05 0.44
C ASN A 20 -7.22 -22.69 0.34
N ILE A 21 -8.12 -22.14 -0.49
CA ILE A 21 -9.48 -22.68 -0.68
C ILE A 21 -9.57 -23.50 -1.97
N THR A 22 -8.92 -23.07 -3.05
CA THR A 22 -8.99 -23.73 -4.36
C THR A 22 -7.68 -23.55 -5.13
N ASP A 23 -7.43 -24.42 -6.11
CA ASP A 23 -6.23 -24.29 -6.95
C ASP A 23 -6.25 -22.97 -7.72
N THR A 24 -5.23 -22.16 -7.47
CA THR A 24 -5.15 -20.77 -7.92
C THR A 24 -3.74 -20.47 -8.43
N SER A 25 -3.65 -19.91 -9.63
CA SER A 25 -2.46 -19.25 -10.14
C SER A 25 -2.48 -17.79 -9.73
N TYR A 26 -1.32 -17.21 -9.46
CA TYR A 26 -1.23 -15.78 -9.14
C TYR A 26 0.11 -15.16 -9.54
N LEU A 27 0.08 -13.85 -9.73
CA LEU A 27 1.25 -12.99 -9.92
C LEU A 27 1.04 -11.70 -9.12
N ILE A 28 1.91 -11.50 -8.14
CA ILE A 28 1.89 -10.34 -7.26
C ILE A 28 3.01 -9.38 -7.66
N GLY A 29 2.79 -8.08 -7.56
CA GLY A 29 3.75 -7.04 -7.95
C GLY A 29 5.05 -7.02 -7.13
N ASP A 30 5.14 -7.78 -6.05
CA ASP A 30 6.37 -8.01 -5.26
C ASP A 30 7.30 -9.06 -5.89
N GLY A 31 6.95 -9.57 -7.08
CA GLY A 31 7.68 -10.63 -7.78
C GLY A 31 7.31 -12.05 -7.34
N THR A 32 6.38 -12.21 -6.43
CA THR A 32 5.90 -13.53 -6.01
C THR A 32 4.87 -14.05 -7.00
N GLY A 33 5.01 -15.30 -7.41
CA GLY A 33 4.07 -15.93 -8.34
C GLY A 33 3.97 -17.43 -8.16
N ARG A 34 2.83 -17.98 -8.59
CA ARG A 34 2.57 -19.41 -8.67
C ARG A 34 1.76 -19.74 -9.92
N GLY A 35 2.21 -20.71 -10.70
CA GLY A 35 1.47 -21.28 -11.80
C GLY A 35 0.94 -22.68 -11.44
N SER A 36 -0.30 -22.98 -11.82
CA SER A 36 -0.89 -24.31 -11.75
C SER A 36 -1.67 -24.59 -13.04
N ALA A 37 -1.47 -25.78 -13.59
CA ALA A 37 -2.16 -26.20 -14.82
C ALA A 37 -3.66 -26.43 -14.61
N ASN A 38 -4.08 -26.68 -13.37
CA ASN A 38 -5.47 -26.95 -13.00
C ASN A 38 -6.13 -25.77 -12.28
N ALA A 39 -5.48 -24.59 -12.29
CA ALA A 39 -5.98 -23.43 -11.58
C ALA A 39 -7.39 -23.03 -12.05
N LYS A 40 -8.31 -22.92 -11.09
CA LYS A 40 -9.65 -22.38 -11.32
C LYS A 40 -9.63 -20.87 -11.50
N TYR A 41 -8.70 -20.18 -10.84
CA TYR A 41 -8.55 -18.75 -10.87
C TYR A 41 -7.11 -18.36 -11.19
N PHE A 42 -6.97 -17.23 -11.85
CA PHE A 42 -5.71 -16.51 -11.99
C PHE A 42 -5.86 -15.11 -11.41
N VAL A 43 -5.12 -14.83 -10.34
CA VAL A 43 -5.12 -13.53 -9.65
C VAL A 43 -3.87 -12.77 -10.03
N PHE A 44 -4.02 -11.52 -10.47
CA PHE A 44 -2.87 -10.70 -10.85
C PHE A 44 -3.15 -9.20 -10.66
N GLU A 45 -2.08 -8.41 -10.63
CA GLU A 45 -2.16 -6.96 -10.65
C GLU A 45 -2.35 -6.44 -12.06
N SER A 46 -3.28 -5.50 -12.20
CA SER A 46 -3.57 -4.80 -13.45
C SER A 46 -2.98 -3.39 -13.36
N ASP A 47 -1.86 -3.17 -14.04
CA ASP A 47 -1.10 -1.92 -13.98
C ASP A 47 -1.72 -0.87 -14.92
N GLU A 48 -2.01 0.31 -14.36
CA GLU A 48 -2.56 1.46 -15.08
C GLU A 48 -1.50 2.21 -15.90
N TYR A 49 -0.22 2.11 -15.49
CA TYR A 49 0.88 2.82 -16.16
C TYR A 49 0.95 2.44 -17.65
N GLU A 50 1.05 3.43 -18.53
CA GLU A 50 0.99 3.25 -19.97
C GLU A 50 -0.23 2.42 -20.44
N ARG A 51 -1.30 2.35 -19.62
CA ARG A 51 -2.52 1.57 -19.86
C ARG A 51 -2.26 0.07 -20.07
N HIS A 52 -1.23 -0.50 -19.41
CA HIS A 52 -0.87 -1.90 -19.54
C HIS A 52 -2.00 -2.87 -19.16
N PHE A 53 -2.99 -2.44 -18.39
CA PHE A 53 -4.17 -3.26 -18.06
C PHE A 53 -5.20 -3.41 -19.20
N MET A 54 -5.09 -2.62 -20.27
CA MET A 54 -6.08 -2.63 -21.36
C MET A 54 -6.18 -3.94 -22.16
N PRO A 55 -5.13 -4.77 -22.32
CA PRO A 55 -5.25 -6.07 -22.96
C PRO A 55 -6.02 -7.12 -22.15
N TYR A 56 -6.32 -6.87 -20.87
CA TYR A 56 -6.93 -7.87 -19.99
C TYR A 56 -8.44 -7.74 -19.95
N HIS A 57 -9.13 -8.90 -19.92
CA HIS A 57 -10.60 -9.00 -19.85
C HIS A 57 -10.99 -9.85 -18.63
N PRO A 58 -10.82 -9.36 -17.40
CA PRO A 58 -11.07 -10.15 -16.20
C PRO A 58 -12.57 -10.37 -15.98
N GLU A 59 -12.91 -11.50 -15.38
CA GLU A 59 -14.27 -11.77 -14.92
C GLU A 59 -14.63 -10.88 -13.73
N TYR A 60 -13.72 -10.76 -12.76
CA TYR A 60 -13.86 -9.92 -11.58
C TYR A 60 -12.68 -8.96 -11.47
N SER A 61 -12.93 -7.77 -10.98
CA SER A 61 -11.87 -6.82 -10.67
C SER A 61 -12.17 -6.06 -9.38
N ILE A 62 -11.11 -5.74 -8.64
CA ILE A 62 -11.14 -4.74 -7.58
C ILE A 62 -10.40 -3.51 -8.11
N ILE A 63 -10.99 -2.32 -7.98
CA ILE A 63 -10.30 -1.04 -8.18
C ILE A 63 -10.26 -0.35 -6.82
N THR A 64 -9.06 -0.21 -6.27
CA THR A 64 -8.86 0.25 -4.89
C THR A 64 -9.06 1.75 -4.72
N ASN A 65 -8.54 2.53 -5.67
CA ASN A 65 -8.62 4.00 -5.71
C ASN A 65 -8.19 4.52 -7.07
N ILE A 66 -8.51 5.78 -7.34
CA ILE A 66 -7.98 6.57 -8.45
C ILE A 66 -7.29 7.78 -7.84
N ASP A 67 -6.01 7.94 -8.13
CA ASP A 67 -5.19 9.05 -7.65
C ASP A 67 -4.29 9.56 -8.77
N PHE A 68 -3.86 10.81 -8.67
CA PHE A 68 -2.93 11.36 -9.66
C PHE A 68 -1.52 10.85 -9.35
N ASP A 69 -1.13 9.83 -10.08
CA ASP A 69 0.22 9.27 -10.08
C ASP A 69 0.75 9.15 -11.51
N HIS A 70 2.03 8.87 -11.67
CA HIS A 70 2.71 8.80 -12.96
C HIS A 70 2.56 10.07 -13.81
N PRO A 71 2.99 11.25 -13.30
CA PRO A 71 2.89 12.52 -14.03
C PRO A 71 3.78 12.57 -15.29
N ASP A 72 4.67 11.61 -15.46
CA ASP A 72 5.45 11.36 -16.67
C ASP A 72 4.61 10.79 -17.82
N TYR A 73 3.44 10.20 -17.53
CA TYR A 73 2.53 9.62 -18.50
C TYR A 73 1.14 10.28 -18.50
N PHE A 74 0.48 10.36 -17.35
CA PHE A 74 -0.82 10.98 -17.21
C PHE A 74 -0.71 12.49 -17.05
N THR A 75 -1.51 13.22 -17.81
CA THR A 75 -1.48 14.69 -17.82
C THR A 75 -2.39 15.33 -16.77
N SER A 76 -3.33 14.56 -16.22
CA SER A 76 -4.31 15.04 -15.23
C SER A 76 -5.00 13.86 -14.53
N LEU A 77 -5.67 14.15 -13.40
CA LEU A 77 -6.52 13.17 -12.72
C LEU A 77 -7.66 12.67 -13.63
N GLU A 78 -8.18 13.51 -14.53
CA GLU A 78 -9.21 13.12 -15.49
C GLU A 78 -8.67 12.12 -16.54
N ASP A 79 -7.40 12.23 -16.93
CA ASP A 79 -6.76 11.28 -17.83
C ASP A 79 -6.58 9.91 -17.16
N VAL A 80 -6.18 9.91 -15.87
CA VAL A 80 -6.16 8.68 -15.05
C VAL A 80 -7.55 8.08 -14.96
N PHE A 81 -8.58 8.88 -14.63
CA PHE A 81 -9.96 8.43 -14.55
C PHE A 81 -10.43 7.76 -15.85
N ASN A 82 -10.16 8.38 -17.00
CA ASN A 82 -10.55 7.84 -18.30
C ASN A 82 -9.92 6.47 -18.56
N ALA A 83 -8.65 6.27 -18.18
CA ALA A 83 -8.00 4.97 -18.31
C ALA A 83 -8.70 3.89 -17.47
N PHE A 84 -9.00 4.18 -16.20
CA PHE A 84 -9.73 3.25 -15.33
C PHE A 84 -11.16 2.99 -15.78
N ASN A 85 -11.86 4.02 -16.28
CA ASN A 85 -13.22 3.87 -16.79
C ASN A 85 -13.27 3.00 -18.06
N ASP A 86 -12.28 3.09 -18.94
CA ASP A 86 -12.17 2.21 -20.11
C ASP A 86 -11.84 0.77 -19.69
N TYR A 87 -10.94 0.58 -18.73
CA TYR A 87 -10.64 -0.74 -18.16
C TYR A 87 -11.88 -1.37 -17.51
N ALA A 88 -12.65 -0.59 -16.75
CA ALA A 88 -13.85 -1.08 -16.06
C ALA A 88 -14.92 -1.66 -17.00
N LYS A 89 -15.00 -1.18 -18.25
CA LYS A 89 -15.92 -1.70 -19.28
C LYS A 89 -15.58 -3.11 -19.76
N GLN A 90 -14.36 -3.58 -19.50
CA GLN A 90 -13.88 -4.91 -19.89
C GLN A 90 -14.23 -6.00 -18.87
N ILE A 91 -14.69 -5.61 -17.68
CA ILE A 91 -15.06 -6.54 -16.61
C ILE A 91 -16.39 -7.21 -16.98
N THR A 92 -16.51 -8.52 -16.73
CA THR A 92 -17.66 -9.29 -17.22
C THR A 92 -18.61 -9.81 -16.15
N LYS A 93 -18.13 -10.06 -14.90
CA LYS A 93 -18.96 -10.65 -13.83
C LYS A 93 -19.17 -9.75 -12.62
N GLY A 94 -18.18 -8.98 -12.20
CA GLY A 94 -18.31 -8.12 -11.05
C GLY A 94 -17.13 -7.17 -10.86
N LEU A 95 -17.43 -5.92 -10.59
CA LEU A 95 -16.47 -4.86 -10.32
C LEU A 95 -16.67 -4.36 -8.89
N PHE A 96 -15.62 -4.43 -8.09
CA PHE A 96 -15.60 -4.01 -6.69
C PHE A 96 -14.78 -2.73 -6.56
N ILE A 97 -15.40 -1.64 -6.12
CA ILE A 97 -14.76 -0.33 -6.06
C ILE A 97 -15.00 0.36 -4.72
N TYR A 98 -14.00 1.12 -4.26
CA TYR A 98 -14.11 1.88 -3.02
C TYR A 98 -15.13 3.00 -3.17
N GLY A 99 -16.24 2.89 -2.46
CA GLY A 99 -17.39 3.75 -2.68
C GLY A 99 -17.33 5.11 -2.00
N GLU A 100 -16.25 5.43 -1.27
CA GLU A 100 -16.05 6.74 -0.66
C GLU A 100 -15.09 7.63 -1.46
N ASP A 101 -14.64 7.15 -2.62
CA ASP A 101 -13.86 7.89 -3.59
C ASP A 101 -14.80 8.48 -4.67
N GLU A 102 -14.78 9.80 -4.83
CA GLU A 102 -15.63 10.52 -5.78
C GLU A 102 -15.33 10.17 -7.23
N GLN A 103 -14.06 9.91 -7.58
CA GLN A 103 -13.70 9.52 -8.93
C GLN A 103 -14.21 8.12 -9.26
N LEU A 104 -14.08 7.19 -8.31
CA LEU A 104 -14.58 5.83 -8.48
C LEU A 104 -16.10 5.77 -8.61
N ARG A 105 -16.83 6.70 -7.98
CA ARG A 105 -18.29 6.82 -8.15
C ARG A 105 -18.73 7.16 -9.56
N ARG A 106 -17.85 7.75 -10.37
CA ARG A 106 -18.11 8.11 -11.78
C ARG A 106 -17.91 6.92 -12.74
N ILE A 107 -17.25 5.86 -12.28
CA ILE A 107 -16.94 4.67 -13.10
C ILE A 107 -18.23 4.03 -13.62
N THR A 108 -18.18 3.63 -14.89
CA THR A 108 -19.23 2.86 -15.55
C THR A 108 -18.69 1.49 -15.98
N SER A 109 -19.49 0.45 -15.84
CA SER A 109 -19.10 -0.91 -16.21
C SER A 109 -20.28 -1.65 -16.85
N ASN A 110 -19.96 -2.65 -17.69
CA ASN A 110 -20.95 -3.57 -18.22
C ASN A 110 -21.30 -4.67 -17.19
N ALA A 111 -20.42 -4.92 -16.23
CA ALA A 111 -20.66 -5.83 -15.11
C ALA A 111 -21.34 -5.11 -13.94
N PRO A 112 -22.02 -5.82 -13.04
CA PRO A 112 -22.49 -5.26 -11.79
C PRO A 112 -21.35 -4.60 -11.00
N ILE A 113 -21.59 -3.39 -10.48
CA ILE A 113 -20.68 -2.68 -9.60
C ILE A 113 -21.12 -2.91 -8.16
N TYR A 114 -20.17 -3.30 -7.32
CA TYR A 114 -20.31 -3.44 -5.86
C TYR A 114 -19.41 -2.43 -5.17
N TYR A 115 -20.02 -1.57 -4.38
CA TYR A 115 -19.29 -0.56 -3.63
C TYR A 115 -18.90 -1.10 -2.25
N TYR A 116 -17.68 -0.83 -1.82
CA TYR A 116 -17.24 -1.16 -0.47
C TYR A 116 -16.66 0.07 0.25
N GLY A 117 -16.77 0.09 1.56
CA GLY A 117 -16.29 1.23 2.35
C GLY A 117 -16.52 1.06 3.85
N PHE A 118 -16.36 2.16 4.59
CA PHE A 118 -16.65 2.25 6.02
C PHE A 118 -18.03 2.84 6.31
N LYS A 119 -18.54 3.66 5.39
CA LYS A 119 -19.86 4.29 5.53
C LYS A 119 -20.93 3.33 5.04
N GLU A 120 -22.06 3.29 5.78
CA GLU A 120 -23.20 2.48 5.38
C GLU A 120 -23.89 3.06 4.13
N GLU A 121 -23.97 4.39 4.04
CA GLU A 121 -24.62 5.07 2.95
C GLU A 121 -23.87 4.86 1.62
N GLY A 122 -24.56 4.26 0.67
CA GLY A 122 -24.08 4.09 -0.70
C GLY A 122 -23.06 2.97 -0.91
N ASN A 123 -22.73 2.16 0.10
CA ASN A 123 -21.88 0.99 -0.03
C ASN A 123 -22.68 -0.30 0.12
N ASP A 124 -22.33 -1.31 -0.71
CA ASP A 124 -22.88 -2.66 -0.62
C ASP A 124 -22.20 -3.46 0.50
N PHE A 125 -20.85 -3.38 0.56
CA PHE A 125 -20.04 -4.02 1.60
C PHE A 125 -19.49 -2.96 2.55
N VAL A 126 -19.79 -3.09 3.83
CA VAL A 126 -19.40 -2.10 4.85
C VAL A 126 -18.56 -2.76 5.92
N ALA A 127 -17.34 -2.26 6.13
CA ALA A 127 -16.52 -2.62 7.28
C ALA A 127 -16.87 -1.71 8.47
N HIS A 128 -17.21 -2.31 9.60
CA HIS A 128 -17.58 -1.60 10.82
C HIS A 128 -17.04 -2.30 12.07
N ASP A 129 -17.28 -1.74 13.25
CA ASP A 129 -16.79 -2.26 14.55
C ASP A 129 -15.29 -2.58 14.52
N LEU A 130 -14.50 -1.59 14.06
CA LEU A 130 -13.06 -1.77 13.86
C LEU A 130 -12.33 -1.90 15.18
N LEU A 131 -11.56 -2.98 15.34
CA LEU A 131 -10.64 -3.22 16.44
C LEU A 131 -9.21 -3.19 15.90
N ARG A 132 -8.51 -2.07 16.13
CA ARG A 132 -7.10 -1.90 15.73
C ARG A 132 -6.21 -2.14 16.94
N SER A 133 -5.45 -3.22 16.92
CA SER A 133 -4.55 -3.61 18.00
C SER A 133 -3.09 -3.66 17.54
N THR A 134 -2.18 -3.86 18.47
CA THR A 134 -0.74 -4.04 18.17
C THR A 134 -0.41 -5.40 17.54
N SER A 135 -1.39 -6.32 17.45
CA SER A 135 -1.25 -7.65 16.84
C SER A 135 -1.98 -7.80 15.49
N GLY A 136 -2.67 -6.75 15.04
CA GLY A 136 -3.42 -6.76 13.79
C GLY A 136 -4.75 -6.03 13.89
N SER A 137 -5.64 -6.28 12.94
CA SER A 137 -6.92 -5.61 12.84
C SER A 137 -8.08 -6.60 12.80
N GLY A 138 -9.10 -6.36 13.64
CA GLY A 138 -10.40 -7.04 13.63
C GLY A 138 -11.48 -6.08 13.13
N PHE A 139 -12.49 -6.59 12.46
CA PHE A 139 -13.61 -5.81 11.94
C PHE A 139 -14.77 -6.72 11.58
N LYS A 140 -15.97 -6.15 11.52
CA LYS A 140 -17.14 -6.81 10.96
C LYS A 140 -17.40 -6.33 9.55
N VAL A 141 -18.04 -7.16 8.74
CA VAL A 141 -18.48 -6.81 7.39
C VAL A 141 -19.97 -7.10 7.26
N SER A 142 -20.72 -6.15 6.74
CA SER A 142 -22.09 -6.34 6.31
C SER A 142 -22.22 -6.21 4.79
N PHE A 143 -23.18 -6.93 4.20
CA PHE A 143 -23.58 -6.80 2.80
C PHE A 143 -25.03 -6.31 2.73
N ARG A 144 -25.24 -5.10 2.24
CA ARG A 144 -26.58 -4.46 2.14
C ARG A 144 -27.38 -4.56 3.43
N GLY A 145 -26.72 -4.27 4.57
CA GLY A 145 -27.30 -4.33 5.90
C GLY A 145 -27.38 -5.73 6.52
N GLN A 146 -27.05 -6.79 5.78
CA GLN A 146 -26.96 -8.14 6.34
C GLN A 146 -25.55 -8.40 6.89
N GLU A 147 -25.45 -8.74 8.17
CA GLU A 147 -24.16 -9.07 8.81
C GLU A 147 -23.56 -10.36 8.23
N LEU A 148 -22.32 -10.26 7.73
CA LEU A 148 -21.54 -11.42 7.24
C LEU A 148 -20.65 -11.99 8.34
N GLY A 149 -20.45 -11.27 9.44
CA GLY A 149 -19.71 -11.68 10.60
C GLY A 149 -18.39 -10.95 10.81
N GLU A 150 -17.62 -11.42 11.77
CA GLU A 150 -16.34 -10.85 12.19
C GLU A 150 -15.18 -11.47 11.41
N PHE A 151 -14.23 -10.62 11.04
CA PHE A 151 -13.00 -10.98 10.32
C PHE A 151 -11.79 -10.41 11.05
N GLN A 152 -10.63 -11.04 10.86
CA GLN A 152 -9.35 -10.63 11.42
C GLN A 152 -8.27 -10.75 10.36
N ILE A 153 -7.34 -9.80 10.34
CA ILE A 153 -6.16 -9.84 9.49
C ILE A 153 -4.93 -9.39 10.31
N PRO A 154 -3.79 -10.11 10.24
CA PRO A 154 -2.56 -9.75 10.95
C PRO A 154 -1.81 -8.63 10.22
N SER A 155 -2.54 -7.59 9.83
CA SER A 155 -2.02 -6.41 9.16
C SER A 155 -2.53 -5.15 9.85
N PHE A 156 -1.79 -4.06 9.69
CA PHE A 156 -2.01 -2.80 10.37
C PHE A 156 -2.52 -1.74 9.39
N GLY A 157 -3.14 -0.67 9.91
CA GLY A 157 -3.66 0.43 9.13
C GLY A 157 -5.07 0.19 8.57
N ARG A 158 -5.83 1.27 8.51
CA ARG A 158 -7.22 1.23 7.98
C ARG A 158 -7.28 0.78 6.53
N HIS A 159 -6.26 1.10 5.73
CA HIS A 159 -6.18 0.71 4.32
C HIS A 159 -6.18 -0.82 4.14
N ASN A 160 -5.53 -1.58 5.04
CA ASN A 160 -5.55 -3.04 4.96
C ASN A 160 -6.90 -3.65 5.34
N ILE A 161 -7.67 -3.00 6.23
CA ILE A 161 -9.07 -3.37 6.48
C ILE A 161 -9.90 -3.18 5.20
N MET A 162 -9.71 -2.06 4.47
CA MET A 162 -10.39 -1.83 3.19
C MET A 162 -9.99 -2.84 2.13
N ASN A 163 -8.70 -3.12 1.98
CA ASN A 163 -8.21 -4.14 1.04
C ASN A 163 -8.84 -5.52 1.34
N ALA A 164 -8.89 -5.91 2.62
CA ALA A 164 -9.54 -7.15 3.04
C ALA A 164 -11.06 -7.13 2.80
N THR A 165 -11.73 -5.99 3.02
CA THR A 165 -13.17 -5.84 2.77
C THR A 165 -13.51 -6.03 1.30
N ALA A 166 -12.70 -5.45 0.39
CA ALA A 166 -12.84 -5.65 -1.05
C ALA A 166 -12.69 -7.14 -1.44
N VAL A 167 -11.69 -7.82 -0.86
CA VAL A 167 -11.45 -9.25 -1.09
C VAL A 167 -12.63 -10.09 -0.56
N ILE A 168 -13.13 -9.82 0.65
CA ILE A 168 -14.30 -10.49 1.23
C ILE A 168 -15.50 -10.31 0.32
N GLY A 169 -15.75 -9.09 -0.15
CA GLY A 169 -16.86 -8.78 -1.05
C GLY A 169 -16.80 -9.57 -2.36
N LEU A 170 -15.62 -9.62 -2.99
CA LEU A 170 -15.40 -10.38 -4.21
C LEU A 170 -15.62 -11.88 -3.96
N LEU A 171 -15.03 -12.44 -2.93
CA LEU A 171 -15.11 -13.88 -2.62
C LEU A 171 -16.54 -14.29 -2.23
N TYR A 172 -17.24 -13.47 -1.47
CA TYR A 172 -18.67 -13.67 -1.17
C TYR A 172 -19.52 -13.70 -2.43
N THR A 173 -19.34 -12.72 -3.32
CA THR A 173 -20.08 -12.62 -4.59
C THR A 173 -19.74 -13.78 -5.54
N ALA A 174 -18.50 -14.27 -5.51
CA ALA A 174 -18.07 -15.44 -6.28
C ALA A 174 -18.55 -16.79 -5.66
N GLY A 175 -19.25 -16.76 -4.54
CA GLY A 175 -19.85 -17.93 -3.89
C GLY A 175 -18.90 -18.77 -3.07
N LEU A 176 -17.79 -18.22 -2.59
CA LEU A 176 -16.85 -18.91 -1.70
C LEU A 176 -17.42 -18.99 -0.27
N ASP A 177 -17.07 -20.05 0.45
CA ASP A 177 -17.45 -20.22 1.86
C ASP A 177 -16.72 -19.17 2.74
N LEU A 178 -17.50 -18.28 3.35
CA LEU A 178 -16.96 -17.23 4.21
C LEU A 178 -16.25 -17.75 5.46
N ASN A 179 -16.53 -18.99 5.92
CA ASN A 179 -15.80 -19.58 7.03
C ASN A 179 -14.36 -19.87 6.63
N LEU A 180 -14.15 -20.40 5.42
CA LEU A 180 -12.82 -20.60 4.86
C LEU A 180 -12.10 -19.27 4.60
N VAL A 181 -12.82 -18.29 4.04
CA VAL A 181 -12.27 -16.92 3.86
C VAL A 181 -11.79 -16.35 5.19
N ARG A 182 -12.60 -16.46 6.24
CA ARG A 182 -12.28 -15.97 7.58
C ARG A 182 -11.08 -16.68 8.19
N GLU A 183 -11.00 -18.01 8.03
CA GLU A 183 -9.88 -18.81 8.51
C GLU A 183 -8.56 -18.38 7.85
N HIS A 184 -8.56 -18.24 6.52
CA HIS A 184 -7.33 -17.95 5.79
C HIS A 184 -6.91 -16.48 5.83
N LEU A 185 -7.82 -15.54 6.05
CA LEU A 185 -7.44 -14.14 6.32
C LEU A 185 -6.55 -14.01 7.56
N LYS A 186 -6.79 -14.78 8.61
CA LYS A 186 -6.02 -14.76 9.86
C LYS A 186 -4.56 -15.20 9.68
N THR A 187 -4.25 -15.92 8.61
CA THR A 187 -2.93 -16.48 8.33
C THR A 187 -2.17 -15.72 7.25
N PHE A 188 -2.69 -14.57 6.81
CA PHE A 188 -2.01 -13.75 5.80
C PHE A 188 -0.70 -13.21 6.33
N GLY A 189 0.42 -13.59 5.71
CA GLY A 189 1.78 -13.25 6.14
C GLY A 189 2.32 -11.93 5.58
N GLY A 190 1.50 -11.15 4.86
CA GLY A 190 1.95 -9.94 4.16
C GLY A 190 2.53 -10.21 2.77
N VAL A 191 3.02 -9.16 2.14
CA VAL A 191 3.76 -9.17 0.86
C VAL A 191 5.08 -8.44 1.03
N LYS A 192 6.05 -8.72 0.18
CA LYS A 192 7.38 -8.11 0.28
C LYS A 192 7.31 -6.60 0.15
N ARG A 193 8.13 -5.92 0.96
CA ARG A 193 8.24 -4.46 0.96
C ARG A 193 6.91 -3.72 1.16
N ARG A 194 5.99 -4.32 1.91
CA ARG A 194 4.77 -3.66 2.40
C ARG A 194 4.70 -3.92 3.90
N PHE A 195 5.17 -2.94 4.67
CA PHE A 195 5.30 -3.02 6.12
C PHE A 195 6.13 -4.24 6.57
N THR A 196 7.24 -4.50 5.89
CA THR A 196 8.14 -5.63 6.23
C THR A 196 8.99 -5.25 7.43
N GLU A 197 8.83 -5.96 8.53
CA GLU A 197 9.51 -5.66 9.79
C GLU A 197 10.75 -6.51 10.00
N LYS A 198 11.79 -5.89 10.54
CA LYS A 198 13.00 -6.52 11.04
C LYS A 198 13.33 -5.98 12.42
N ILE A 199 13.98 -6.78 13.24
CA ILE A 199 14.50 -6.36 14.55
C ILE A 199 16.02 -6.58 14.55
N VAL A 200 16.77 -5.51 14.77
CA VAL A 200 18.22 -5.52 14.87
C VAL A 200 18.61 -4.90 16.20
N ASN A 201 19.18 -5.69 17.13
CA ASN A 201 19.58 -5.25 18.46
C ASN A 201 18.47 -4.45 19.19
N GLU A 202 17.26 -5.04 19.26
CA GLU A 202 16.05 -4.43 19.85
C GLU A 202 15.48 -3.22 19.07
N THR A 203 16.17 -2.73 18.05
CA THR A 203 15.70 -1.67 17.17
C THR A 203 14.74 -2.23 16.12
N VAL A 204 13.57 -1.66 16.04
CA VAL A 204 12.56 -2.03 15.06
C VAL A 204 12.76 -1.22 13.78
N ILE A 205 12.89 -1.92 12.66
CA ILE A 205 13.04 -1.36 11.31
C ILE A 205 11.89 -1.89 10.45
N ILE A 206 11.24 -1.00 9.72
CA ILE A 206 10.16 -1.31 8.78
C ILE A 206 10.60 -0.87 7.38
N ASP A 207 10.60 -1.79 6.41
CA ASP A 207 10.77 -1.51 4.97
C ASP A 207 9.40 -1.44 4.31
N ASP A 208 9.12 -0.33 3.63
CA ASP A 208 7.89 -0.15 2.87
C ASP A 208 8.16 0.52 1.51
N PHE A 209 7.47 0.07 0.49
CA PHE A 209 7.58 0.59 -0.88
C PHE A 209 6.85 1.93 -1.08
N ALA A 210 6.23 2.48 -0.03
CA ALA A 210 5.49 3.73 -0.09
C ALA A 210 6.31 4.85 -0.73
N HIS A 211 5.80 5.43 -1.81
CA HIS A 211 6.47 6.47 -2.61
C HIS A 211 5.51 7.55 -3.13
N HIS A 212 4.25 7.50 -2.71
CA HIS A 212 3.22 8.50 -2.94
C HIS A 212 2.69 9.02 -1.60
N PRO A 213 2.25 10.28 -1.47
CA PRO A 213 1.75 10.84 -0.20
C PRO A 213 0.67 9.97 0.46
N THR A 214 -0.29 9.48 -0.31
CA THR A 214 -1.36 8.58 0.16
C THR A 214 -0.79 7.29 0.79
N GLU A 215 0.26 6.70 0.20
CA GLU A 215 0.91 5.50 0.72
C GLU A 215 1.70 5.79 2.00
N ILE A 216 2.41 6.93 2.06
CA ILE A 216 3.16 7.38 3.25
C ILE A 216 2.21 7.52 4.44
N ILE A 217 1.07 8.18 4.26
CA ILE A 217 0.04 8.33 5.30
C ILE A 217 -0.42 6.95 5.80
N ALA A 218 -0.71 6.04 4.89
CA ALA A 218 -1.17 4.70 5.22
C ALA A 218 -0.11 3.89 5.99
N THR A 219 1.16 3.98 5.60
CA THR A 219 2.28 3.30 6.26
C THR A 219 2.54 3.87 7.65
N LEU A 220 2.51 5.19 7.82
CA LEU A 220 2.68 5.84 9.13
C LEU A 220 1.50 5.55 10.08
N ASP A 221 0.25 5.50 9.57
CA ASP A 221 -0.93 5.07 10.34
C ASP A 221 -0.78 3.62 10.83
N ALA A 222 -0.27 2.73 9.99
CA ALA A 222 0.00 1.34 10.34
C ALA A 222 1.11 1.23 11.42
N ALA A 223 2.19 2.00 11.27
CA ALA A 223 3.27 2.05 12.24
C ALA A 223 2.78 2.57 13.61
N ARG A 224 1.97 3.62 13.61
CA ARG A 224 1.37 4.16 14.83
C ARG A 224 0.42 3.18 15.50
N GLN A 225 -0.36 2.41 14.73
CA GLN A 225 -1.21 1.35 15.26
C GLN A 225 -0.40 0.28 15.98
N LYS A 226 0.68 -0.20 15.36
CA LYS A 226 1.50 -1.30 15.90
C LYS A 226 2.36 -0.84 17.09
N TYR A 227 2.85 0.38 17.03
CA TYR A 227 3.81 0.95 18.00
C TYR A 227 3.31 2.27 18.59
N PRO A 228 2.19 2.26 19.34
CA PRO A 228 1.54 3.50 19.80
C PRO A 228 2.38 4.32 20.78
N SER A 229 3.34 3.70 21.48
CA SER A 229 4.19 4.34 22.50
C SER A 229 5.62 4.60 22.04
N LYS A 230 5.96 4.25 20.79
CA LYS A 230 7.30 4.50 20.26
C LYS A 230 7.31 5.77 19.40
N GLU A 231 8.46 6.42 19.31
CA GLU A 231 8.71 7.46 18.33
C GLU A 231 8.69 6.84 16.92
N ILE A 232 7.96 7.45 15.99
CA ILE A 232 7.97 7.04 14.58
C ILE A 232 8.95 7.93 13.83
N VAL A 233 10.07 7.35 13.44
CA VAL A 233 11.10 8.01 12.64
C VAL A 233 10.92 7.59 11.18
N ALA A 234 10.48 8.52 10.34
CA ALA A 234 10.32 8.31 8.91
C ALA A 234 11.63 8.59 8.16
N ILE A 235 12.09 7.62 7.37
CA ILE A 235 13.20 7.80 6.43
C ILE A 235 12.60 7.64 5.03
N PHE A 236 12.54 8.73 4.28
CA PHE A 236 11.86 8.75 2.99
C PHE A 236 12.81 9.10 1.85
N GLN A 237 12.74 8.32 0.78
CA GLN A 237 13.40 8.60 -0.49
C GLN A 237 12.36 9.00 -1.53
N PRO A 238 12.33 10.28 -1.97
CA PRO A 238 11.50 10.67 -3.09
C PRO A 238 11.91 9.90 -4.35
N HIS A 239 10.91 9.43 -5.12
CA HIS A 239 11.12 8.66 -6.34
C HIS A 239 10.61 9.45 -7.55
N THR A 240 11.50 9.74 -8.49
CA THR A 240 11.40 10.59 -9.67
C THR A 240 11.30 12.10 -9.38
N PHE A 241 11.95 12.89 -10.24
CA PHE A 241 11.95 14.33 -10.11
C PHE A 241 10.56 14.90 -10.44
N THR A 242 9.92 14.40 -11.51
CA THR A 242 8.59 14.86 -11.95
C THR A 242 7.54 14.65 -10.86
N ARG A 243 7.50 13.48 -10.19
CA ARG A 243 6.57 13.23 -9.08
C ARG A 243 6.89 14.12 -7.88
N THR A 244 8.18 14.31 -7.57
CA THR A 244 8.58 15.15 -6.43
C THR A 244 8.14 16.59 -6.64
N ILE A 245 8.27 17.13 -7.85
CA ILE A 245 7.80 18.48 -8.20
C ILE A 245 6.26 18.54 -8.08
N ALA A 246 5.56 17.59 -8.69
CA ALA A 246 4.10 17.60 -8.78
C ALA A 246 3.41 17.50 -7.42
N LEU A 247 4.01 16.82 -6.45
CA LEU A 247 3.40 16.46 -5.16
C LEU A 247 4.22 16.95 -3.95
N LEU A 248 4.99 18.04 -4.12
CA LEU A 248 5.94 18.51 -3.11
C LEU A 248 5.26 18.88 -1.79
N ASP A 249 4.12 19.58 -1.87
CA ASP A 249 3.36 19.99 -0.69
C ASP A 249 2.67 18.81 -0.02
N GLU A 250 2.11 17.92 -0.80
CA GLU A 250 1.45 16.68 -0.32
C GLU A 250 2.43 15.74 0.36
N PHE A 251 3.66 15.63 -0.15
CA PHE A 251 4.73 14.88 0.52
C PHE A 251 5.08 15.46 1.87
N ALA A 252 5.21 16.79 1.97
CA ALA A 252 5.51 17.47 3.22
C ALA A 252 4.38 17.24 4.25
N GLU A 253 3.12 17.35 3.83
CA GLU A 253 1.95 17.11 4.68
C GLU A 253 1.91 15.65 5.18
N ALA A 254 2.13 14.68 4.29
CA ALA A 254 2.14 13.26 4.63
C ALA A 254 3.24 12.93 5.65
N LEU A 255 4.46 13.41 5.42
CA LEU A 255 5.61 13.16 6.29
C LEU A 255 5.50 13.83 7.66
N ASN A 256 4.75 14.94 7.78
CA ASN A 256 4.48 15.58 9.07
C ASN A 256 3.70 14.70 10.06
N GLN A 257 3.15 13.55 9.63
CA GLN A 257 2.50 12.58 10.53
C GLN A 257 3.52 11.75 11.33
N ALA A 258 4.76 11.64 10.89
CA ALA A 258 5.85 11.04 11.67
C ALA A 258 6.29 11.98 12.81
N ASP A 259 6.96 11.43 13.82
CA ASP A 259 7.51 12.24 14.92
C ASP A 259 8.82 12.90 14.51
N SER A 260 9.64 12.21 13.73
CA SER A 260 10.90 12.72 13.15
C SER A 260 11.01 12.29 11.69
N VAL A 261 11.63 13.13 10.85
CA VAL A 261 11.74 12.90 9.42
C VAL A 261 13.19 13.04 8.94
N TYR A 262 13.63 12.05 8.20
CA TYR A 262 14.88 12.04 7.45
C TYR A 262 14.59 11.82 5.97
N LEU A 263 15.33 12.51 5.12
CA LEU A 263 15.19 12.42 3.67
C LEU A 263 16.48 11.90 3.04
N ALA A 264 16.35 10.88 2.21
CA ALA A 264 17.41 10.44 1.30
C ALA A 264 17.36 11.25 0.01
N GLN A 265 18.43 11.23 -0.77
CA GLN A 265 18.49 11.92 -2.06
C GLN A 265 17.40 11.40 -3.01
N ILE A 266 16.89 12.30 -3.87
CA ILE A 266 15.86 11.92 -4.86
C ILE A 266 16.42 10.82 -5.76
N TYR A 267 15.70 9.72 -5.87
CA TYR A 267 16.01 8.63 -6.79
C TYR A 267 15.46 8.96 -8.17
N GLY A 268 16.34 9.37 -9.09
CA GLY A 268 15.99 9.54 -10.50
C GLY A 268 15.81 8.17 -11.16
N SER A 269 14.69 7.94 -11.79
CA SER A 269 14.52 6.73 -12.59
C SER A 269 15.37 6.80 -13.86
N ALA A 270 15.63 5.64 -14.50
CA ALA A 270 16.31 5.59 -15.80
C ALA A 270 15.55 6.33 -16.93
N ARG A 271 14.32 6.75 -16.67
CA ARG A 271 13.43 7.46 -17.62
C ARG A 271 13.54 8.98 -17.53
N GLU A 272 14.17 9.50 -16.49
CA GLU A 272 14.26 10.95 -16.23
C GLU A 272 15.70 11.42 -16.21
N VAL A 273 15.90 12.67 -16.59
CA VAL A 273 17.17 13.38 -16.45
C VAL A 273 17.00 14.42 -15.35
N ASP A 274 17.95 14.47 -14.43
CA ASP A 274 18.02 15.55 -13.44
C ASP A 274 18.34 16.88 -14.15
N ASN A 275 17.37 17.77 -14.19
CA ASN A 275 17.49 19.10 -14.76
C ASN A 275 17.82 20.15 -13.68
N GLY A 276 17.92 19.76 -12.41
CA GLY A 276 18.12 20.66 -11.28
C GLY A 276 16.89 21.47 -10.87
N ASP A 277 15.69 21.05 -11.33
CA ASP A 277 14.42 21.77 -11.07
C ASP A 277 13.91 21.57 -9.64
N VAL A 278 14.32 20.51 -8.97
CA VAL A 278 13.96 20.19 -7.58
C VAL A 278 15.11 19.46 -6.88
N LYS A 279 15.30 19.80 -5.61
CA LYS A 279 16.25 19.14 -4.72
C LYS A 279 15.52 18.59 -3.50
N VAL A 280 16.12 17.63 -2.82
CA VAL A 280 15.55 17.05 -1.60
C VAL A 280 15.42 18.11 -0.49
N GLU A 281 16.28 19.11 -0.48
CA GLU A 281 16.23 20.25 0.44
C GLU A 281 14.95 21.07 0.28
N ASP A 282 14.40 21.19 -0.94
CA ASP A 282 13.13 21.89 -1.19
C ASP A 282 11.97 21.19 -0.45
N LEU A 283 11.98 19.86 -0.38
CA LEU A 283 11.03 19.09 0.43
C LEU A 283 11.31 19.27 1.92
N ALA A 284 12.59 19.23 2.33
CA ALA A 284 12.97 19.38 3.73
C ALA A 284 12.51 20.71 4.32
N GLU A 285 12.59 21.79 3.55
CA GLU A 285 12.17 23.14 3.96
C GLU A 285 10.66 23.25 4.20
N LYS A 286 9.86 22.43 3.49
CA LYS A 286 8.39 22.42 3.63
C LYS A 286 7.90 21.58 4.83
N ILE A 287 8.73 20.71 5.36
CA ILE A 287 8.36 19.86 6.51
C ILE A 287 8.50 20.66 7.80
N VAL A 288 7.39 20.84 8.51
CA VAL A 288 7.32 21.67 9.73
C VAL A 288 8.28 21.20 10.81
N LYS A 289 8.50 19.89 10.93
CA LYS A 289 9.38 19.25 11.93
C LYS A 289 10.88 19.31 11.57
N ARG A 290 11.27 20.09 10.56
CA ARG A 290 12.64 20.24 10.08
C ARG A 290 13.31 18.91 9.77
N ALA A 291 12.95 18.36 8.63
CA ALA A 291 13.58 17.14 8.13
C ALA A 291 15.10 17.31 7.96
N LYS A 292 15.85 16.29 8.31
CA LYS A 292 17.29 16.21 8.06
C LYS A 292 17.53 15.41 6.78
N VAL A 293 18.36 15.93 5.89
CA VAL A 293 18.85 15.15 4.74
C VAL A 293 20.01 14.28 5.20
N ILE A 294 19.98 13.01 4.81
CA ILE A 294 21.03 12.03 5.14
C ILE A 294 21.65 11.45 3.88
N ASP A 295 22.87 10.98 4.02
CA ASP A 295 23.61 10.27 2.98
C ASP A 295 23.70 8.77 3.33
N VAL A 296 23.77 7.92 2.29
CA VAL A 296 23.89 6.47 2.46
C VAL A 296 25.16 6.07 3.23
N ASP A 297 26.23 6.86 3.06
CA ASP A 297 27.52 6.66 3.75
C ASP A 297 27.50 7.23 5.17
N ASN A 298 26.53 8.04 5.53
CA ASN A 298 26.39 8.64 6.85
C ASN A 298 24.94 8.63 7.36
N VAL A 299 24.53 7.49 7.88
CA VAL A 299 23.23 7.29 8.55
C VAL A 299 23.32 7.44 10.08
N SER A 300 24.45 7.90 10.62
CA SER A 300 24.66 8.04 12.07
C SER A 300 23.65 8.98 12.75
N PRO A 301 23.07 10.01 12.10
CA PRO A 301 22.02 10.82 12.74
C PRO A 301 20.76 10.03 13.15
N LEU A 302 20.55 8.84 12.60
CA LEU A 302 19.46 7.94 13.02
C LEU A 302 19.66 7.35 14.41
N LEU A 303 20.86 7.42 14.97
CA LEU A 303 21.14 6.98 16.35
C LEU A 303 20.71 7.98 17.43
N ASP A 304 20.27 9.18 17.04
CA ASP A 304 19.88 10.25 17.99
C ASP A 304 18.50 9.99 18.64
N HIS A 305 17.87 8.85 18.38
CA HIS A 305 16.51 8.52 18.83
C HIS A 305 16.51 7.37 19.83
N ASP A 306 15.81 7.58 20.93
CA ASP A 306 15.55 6.55 21.94
C ASP A 306 14.14 5.96 21.75
N ASN A 307 13.97 4.65 21.96
CA ASN A 307 12.68 3.96 21.89
C ASN A 307 11.88 4.25 20.59
N ALA A 308 12.54 4.19 19.47
CA ALA A 308 11.99 4.52 18.16
C ALA A 308 11.68 3.29 17.29
N VAL A 309 10.82 3.51 16.28
CA VAL A 309 10.62 2.64 15.12
C VAL A 309 11.05 3.40 13.89
N TYR A 310 11.91 2.80 13.10
CA TYR A 310 12.46 3.40 11.88
C TYR A 310 11.72 2.86 10.66
N VAL A 311 11.05 3.76 9.93
CA VAL A 311 10.22 3.40 8.78
C VAL A 311 10.91 3.90 7.51
N PHE A 312 11.55 2.99 6.79
CA PHE A 312 12.21 3.27 5.51
C PHE A 312 11.18 3.15 4.39
N MET A 313 10.95 4.24 3.67
CA MET A 313 9.93 4.33 2.63
C MET A 313 10.52 4.80 1.30
N GLY A 314 10.20 4.09 0.22
CA GLY A 314 10.61 4.48 -1.13
C GLY A 314 10.59 3.34 -2.14
N ALA A 315 10.41 3.69 -3.40
CA ALA A 315 10.43 2.76 -4.55
C ALA A 315 11.81 2.63 -5.22
N GLY A 316 12.76 3.48 -4.84
CA GLY A 316 14.13 3.46 -5.36
C GLY A 316 15.05 2.51 -4.60
N ASP A 317 16.21 2.99 -4.22
CA ASP A 317 17.25 2.24 -3.53
C ASP A 317 17.32 2.53 -2.01
N ILE A 318 16.21 2.96 -1.40
CA ILE A 318 16.11 3.26 0.04
C ILE A 318 16.64 2.10 0.91
N GLN A 319 16.56 0.87 0.44
CA GLN A 319 17.11 -0.30 1.13
C GLN A 319 18.62 -0.23 1.33
N THR A 320 19.36 0.55 0.54
CA THR A 320 20.80 0.77 0.75
C THR A 320 21.05 1.56 2.04
N TYR A 321 20.19 2.53 2.35
CA TYR A 321 20.21 3.29 3.61
C TYR A 321 19.81 2.41 4.79
N GLU A 322 18.80 1.56 4.62
CA GLU A 322 18.37 0.57 5.61
C GLU A 322 19.55 -0.38 5.97
N TYR A 323 20.21 -0.96 4.98
CA TYR A 323 21.38 -1.85 5.20
C TYR A 323 22.55 -1.12 5.86
N SER A 324 22.79 0.14 5.50
CA SER A 324 23.82 0.95 6.17
C SER A 324 23.50 1.15 7.64
N PHE A 325 22.22 1.39 7.97
CA PHE A 325 21.76 1.53 9.35
C PHE A 325 21.82 0.20 10.12
N GLU A 326 21.36 -0.91 9.54
CA GLU A 326 21.48 -2.25 10.14
C GLU A 326 22.93 -2.59 10.49
N ARG A 327 23.87 -2.30 9.58
CA ARG A 327 25.29 -2.51 9.81
C ARG A 327 25.85 -1.63 10.90
N LEU A 328 25.41 -0.37 10.97
CA LEU A 328 25.80 0.55 12.04
C LEU A 328 25.34 0.04 13.41
N LEU A 329 24.08 -0.38 13.53
CA LEU A 329 23.53 -0.97 14.76
C LEU A 329 24.28 -2.22 15.19
N SER A 330 24.62 -3.11 14.24
CA SER A 330 25.34 -4.36 14.52
C SER A 330 26.76 -4.10 15.04
N ASN A 331 27.45 -3.06 14.54
CA ASN A 331 28.79 -2.69 14.96
C ASN A 331 28.82 -2.09 16.39
N LEU A 332 27.76 -1.43 16.83
CA LEU A 332 27.68 -0.87 18.19
C LEU A 332 27.72 -1.98 19.26
N THR A 333 27.08 -3.11 19.02
CA THR A 333 27.09 -4.25 19.95
C THR A 333 28.42 -5.00 19.97
N SER A 334 29.14 -5.03 18.84
CA SER A 334 30.46 -5.72 18.76
C SER A 334 31.56 -4.98 19.52
N ASN A 335 31.40 -3.69 19.77
CA ASN A 335 32.37 -2.87 20.51
C ASN A 335 32.13 -2.83 22.05
N VAL A 336 31.08 -3.49 22.54
CA VAL A 336 30.72 -3.55 23.97
C VAL A 336 31.11 -4.88 24.60
N GLN A 337 31.64 -5.84 23.84
CA GLN A 337 32.22 -7.10 24.30
C GLN A 337 33.76 -7.00 24.35
#